data_d8a7a36c4af7d75fc15c9d2f330bbe27
#
_entry.id   d8a7a36c4af7d75fc15c9d2f330bbe27
#
_cell.length_a   1.000
_cell.length_b   1.000
_cell.length_c   1.000
_cell.angle_alpha   90.00
_cell.angle_beta   90.00
_cell.angle_gamma   90.00
#
_symmetry.space_group_name_H-M   'P 1'
#
loop_
_entity.id
_entity.type
_entity.pdbx_description
1 polymer ?
#
loop_
_entity_poly.entity_id
_entity_poly.type
_entity_poly.pdbx_seq_one_letter_code
_entity_poly.pdbx_strand_id
1 'polypeptide(L)'
;MTATILETIPVNQKVGIAFSGGLDTSAAILWMREKGSIPYAYTANLGQPDETDYEAIPRQALSYGAEKARLIDCREQLVNEGIAAIQSGAFHVTTAGVTYFNTTPLGRAVTGTMLVAAMKEDDVHIWGDGSTYKGNDIERFYRYGLLTNPKLKIYKPWLDQQFIDELGGRAEMSAFMQAHGFAYRMSAEKAYSTDSNILGATHEAKDLEFLNTSMHIVEPIMGVPFWRKDLDIEPEVVTVRFEQGVPVALNGQRYHDLVALMLEANRIGGRHGLGMSDQIENRIIEAKSRGIYEAPGMALLHIAYERLLTGIHNEDTIEQYRINGIRLGRLLYQGRWFDPQAIMLRESAQRWVARAITGEVTLELRRGNDYTILDTQSDNLSYHPERLTMEKEGDDSFTPRDRIGQLTMRNLDIADTRDKLFTYTQAGLLTATHDGQFLRLKSESEGATDD
;
A
#
# COMPACT_ATOMS: atom_id res chain seq x y z
N MET A 1 -17.53 -4.96 -25.18
CA MET A 1 -18.71 -5.52 -24.48
C MET A 1 -18.91 -4.69 -23.23
N THR A 2 -20.09 -4.18 -23.00
CA THR A 2 -20.43 -3.45 -21.78
C THR A 2 -20.74 -4.49 -20.71
N ALA A 3 -20.10 -4.42 -19.55
CA ALA A 3 -20.43 -5.27 -18.42
C ALA A 3 -21.87 -4.99 -17.98
N THR A 4 -22.64 -6.04 -17.67
CA THR A 4 -24.00 -5.89 -17.19
C THR A 4 -23.98 -5.83 -15.66
N ILE A 5 -24.31 -4.66 -15.10
CA ILE A 5 -24.59 -4.50 -13.67
C ILE A 5 -26.06 -4.83 -13.46
N LEU A 6 -26.35 -5.75 -12.55
CA LEU A 6 -27.70 -6.13 -12.16
C LEU A 6 -28.12 -5.23 -11.01
N GLU A 7 -29.19 -4.47 -11.21
CA GLU A 7 -29.72 -3.52 -10.22
C GLU A 7 -30.70 -4.19 -9.23
N THR A 8 -31.09 -5.42 -9.51
CA THR A 8 -31.97 -6.24 -8.68
C THR A 8 -31.44 -7.64 -8.51
N ILE A 9 -31.83 -8.30 -7.42
CA ILE A 9 -31.38 -9.64 -7.08
C ILE A 9 -31.67 -10.67 -8.19
N PRO A 10 -30.65 -11.45 -8.63
CA PRO A 10 -30.85 -12.47 -9.67
C PRO A 10 -31.46 -13.75 -9.09
N VAL A 11 -32.78 -13.89 -9.21
CA VAL A 11 -33.54 -15.05 -8.73
C VAL A 11 -33.22 -16.30 -9.53
N ASN A 12 -33.07 -17.46 -8.86
CA ASN A 12 -32.73 -18.78 -9.44
C ASN A 12 -31.39 -18.80 -10.21
N GLN A 13 -30.46 -17.88 -9.92
CA GLN A 13 -29.16 -17.85 -10.54
C GLN A 13 -28.05 -17.97 -9.46
N LYS A 14 -26.92 -18.60 -9.84
CA LYS A 14 -25.74 -18.68 -9.01
C LYS A 14 -25.07 -17.31 -8.93
N VAL A 15 -24.83 -16.82 -7.73
CA VAL A 15 -24.11 -15.56 -7.45
C VAL A 15 -22.90 -15.83 -6.57
N GLY A 16 -21.73 -15.58 -7.08
CA GLY A 16 -20.47 -15.63 -6.31
C GLY A 16 -20.29 -14.37 -5.47
N ILE A 17 -20.09 -14.55 -4.18
CA ILE A 17 -19.85 -13.45 -3.23
C ILE A 17 -18.46 -13.59 -2.62
N ALA A 18 -17.65 -12.52 -2.67
CA ALA A 18 -16.47 -12.40 -1.83
C ALA A 18 -16.93 -12.32 -0.36
N PHE A 19 -16.70 -13.39 0.37
CA PHE A 19 -17.21 -13.56 1.73
C PHE A 19 -16.09 -13.44 2.76
N SER A 20 -16.22 -12.47 3.65
CA SER A 20 -15.24 -12.19 4.71
C SER A 20 -15.65 -12.71 6.09
N GLY A 21 -16.84 -13.27 6.25
CA GLY A 21 -17.41 -13.62 7.57
C GLY A 21 -17.92 -12.42 8.37
N GLY A 22 -17.78 -11.21 7.87
CA GLY A 22 -18.32 -10.00 8.50
C GLY A 22 -19.83 -9.86 8.37
N LEU A 23 -20.43 -8.95 9.16
CA LEU A 23 -21.88 -8.75 9.21
C LEU A 23 -22.49 -8.49 7.83
N ASP A 24 -21.90 -7.58 7.06
CA ASP A 24 -22.41 -7.17 5.76
C ASP A 24 -22.54 -8.35 4.78
N THR A 25 -21.48 -9.16 4.68
CA THR A 25 -21.49 -10.31 3.76
C THR A 25 -22.32 -11.47 4.29
N SER A 26 -22.44 -11.64 5.61
CA SER A 26 -23.27 -12.68 6.23
C SER A 26 -24.76 -12.37 6.02
N ALA A 27 -25.17 -11.14 6.31
CA ALA A 27 -26.54 -10.68 6.06
C ALA A 27 -26.89 -10.72 4.56
N ALA A 28 -25.94 -10.36 3.70
CA ALA A 28 -26.13 -10.42 2.25
C ALA A 28 -26.40 -11.84 1.74
N ILE A 29 -25.63 -12.86 2.19
CA ILE A 29 -25.85 -14.25 1.79
C ILE A 29 -27.23 -14.74 2.24
N LEU A 30 -27.60 -14.52 3.50
CA LEU A 30 -28.87 -14.93 4.04
C LEU A 30 -30.04 -14.26 3.29
N TRP A 31 -29.98 -12.96 3.10
CA TRP A 31 -30.98 -12.18 2.38
C TRP A 31 -31.13 -12.63 0.92
N MET A 32 -30.00 -12.84 0.22
CA MET A 32 -30.01 -13.34 -1.15
C MET A 32 -30.68 -14.70 -1.26
N ARG A 33 -30.40 -15.61 -0.30
CA ARG A 33 -31.04 -16.93 -0.25
C ARG A 33 -32.54 -16.83 -0.07
N GLU A 34 -33.03 -15.99 0.82
CA GLU A 34 -34.45 -15.75 1.06
C GLU A 34 -35.17 -15.17 -0.16
N LYS A 35 -34.50 -14.29 -0.89
CA LYS A 35 -35.03 -13.70 -2.13
C LYS A 35 -34.97 -14.66 -3.33
N GLY A 36 -34.50 -15.91 -3.12
CA GLY A 36 -34.47 -16.96 -4.15
C GLY A 36 -33.26 -16.96 -5.07
N SER A 37 -32.19 -16.26 -4.70
CA SER A 37 -30.89 -16.39 -5.36
C SER A 37 -30.14 -17.63 -4.86
N ILE A 38 -29.11 -18.06 -5.55
CA ILE A 38 -28.26 -19.21 -5.19
C ILE A 38 -26.85 -18.68 -4.87
N PRO A 39 -26.57 -18.24 -3.61
CA PRO A 39 -25.28 -17.67 -3.26
C PRO A 39 -24.19 -18.74 -3.15
N TYR A 40 -23.04 -18.44 -3.72
CA TYR A 40 -21.77 -19.17 -3.60
C TYR A 40 -20.76 -18.29 -2.89
N ALA A 41 -20.24 -18.73 -1.76
CA ALA A 41 -19.30 -17.95 -0.96
C ALA A 41 -17.85 -18.29 -1.32
N TYR A 42 -17.04 -17.26 -1.56
CA TYR A 42 -15.60 -17.43 -1.80
C TYR A 42 -14.83 -16.57 -0.81
N THR A 43 -14.03 -17.23 0.03
CA THR A 43 -13.21 -16.59 1.05
C THR A 43 -11.74 -16.62 0.64
N ALA A 44 -11.08 -15.47 0.70
CA ALA A 44 -9.63 -15.39 0.48
C ALA A 44 -8.87 -15.55 1.81
N ASN A 45 -8.01 -16.56 1.90
CA ASN A 45 -6.99 -16.62 2.93
C ASN A 45 -5.83 -15.71 2.48
N LEU A 46 -5.74 -14.53 3.06
CA LEU A 46 -4.71 -13.54 2.82
C LEU A 46 -3.65 -13.51 3.93
N GLY A 47 -3.68 -14.48 4.87
CA GLY A 47 -2.83 -14.47 6.06
C GLY A 47 -3.19 -13.35 7.05
N GLN A 48 -4.48 -13.07 7.22
CA GLN A 48 -4.98 -12.06 8.15
C GLN A 48 -4.53 -12.39 9.59
N PRO A 49 -3.81 -11.51 10.28
CA PRO A 49 -3.25 -11.80 11.61
C PRO A 49 -4.31 -11.90 12.72
N ASP A 50 -5.50 -11.36 12.49
CA ASP A 50 -6.64 -11.39 13.42
C ASP A 50 -7.60 -12.57 13.17
N GLU A 51 -7.32 -13.45 12.18
CA GLU A 51 -8.11 -14.65 11.93
C GLU A 51 -7.42 -15.89 12.50
N THR A 52 -8.12 -16.63 13.35
CA THR A 52 -7.60 -17.80 14.04
C THR A 52 -8.11 -19.14 13.49
N ASP A 53 -9.27 -19.14 12.79
CA ASP A 53 -9.87 -20.34 12.18
C ASP A 53 -10.45 -20.02 10.80
N TYR A 54 -9.58 -20.00 9.79
CA TYR A 54 -9.98 -19.75 8.40
C TYR A 54 -11.05 -20.73 7.89
N GLU A 55 -11.01 -21.99 8.35
CA GLU A 55 -11.98 -23.01 7.95
C GLU A 55 -13.37 -22.79 8.56
N ALA A 56 -13.48 -22.01 9.61
CA ALA A 56 -14.79 -21.63 10.17
C ALA A 56 -15.56 -20.71 9.21
N ILE A 57 -14.88 -19.85 8.46
CA ILE A 57 -15.52 -18.85 7.60
C ILE A 57 -16.40 -19.50 6.52
N PRO A 58 -15.91 -20.45 5.69
CA PRO A 58 -16.79 -21.15 4.74
C PRO A 58 -17.94 -21.91 5.41
N ARG A 59 -17.71 -22.54 6.58
CA ARG A 59 -18.75 -23.23 7.34
C ARG A 59 -19.87 -22.26 7.76
N GLN A 60 -19.50 -21.06 8.18
CA GLN A 60 -20.49 -20.00 8.50
C GLN A 60 -21.31 -19.60 7.26
N ALA A 61 -20.67 -19.42 6.12
CA ALA A 61 -21.38 -19.09 4.87
C ALA A 61 -22.43 -20.15 4.51
N LEU A 62 -22.07 -21.44 4.65
CA LEU A 62 -23.03 -22.54 4.45
C LEU A 62 -24.21 -22.48 5.43
N SER A 63 -23.97 -22.14 6.69
CA SER A 63 -25.04 -21.99 7.69
C SER A 63 -25.99 -20.84 7.37
N TYR A 64 -25.51 -19.79 6.70
CA TYR A 64 -26.33 -18.66 6.23
C TYR A 64 -27.06 -18.94 4.92
N GLY A 65 -26.93 -20.14 4.37
CA GLY A 65 -27.66 -20.58 3.17
C GLY A 65 -26.90 -20.48 1.88
N ALA A 66 -25.56 -20.30 1.90
CA ALA A 66 -24.74 -20.47 0.70
C ALA A 66 -24.87 -21.93 0.20
N GLU A 67 -25.05 -22.10 -1.11
CA GLU A 67 -25.10 -23.42 -1.75
C GLU A 67 -23.74 -24.12 -1.74
N LYS A 68 -22.66 -23.32 -1.88
CA LYS A 68 -21.29 -23.76 -1.82
C LYS A 68 -20.44 -22.68 -1.15
N ALA A 69 -19.42 -23.08 -0.41
CA ALA A 69 -18.44 -22.18 0.16
C ALA A 69 -17.02 -22.74 -0.04
N ARG A 70 -16.09 -21.87 -0.43
CA ARG A 70 -14.70 -22.23 -0.68
C ARG A 70 -13.75 -21.28 0.03
N LEU A 71 -12.67 -21.83 0.60
CA LEU A 71 -11.50 -21.08 1.05
C LEU A 71 -10.42 -21.16 -0.02
N ILE A 72 -9.91 -20.02 -0.46
CA ILE A 72 -8.88 -19.91 -1.50
C ILE A 72 -7.62 -19.36 -0.84
N ASP A 73 -6.53 -20.14 -0.90
CA ASP A 73 -5.24 -19.67 -0.38
C ASP A 73 -4.61 -18.66 -1.35
N CYS A 74 -4.53 -17.43 -0.92
CA CYS A 74 -4.02 -16.28 -1.67
C CYS A 74 -2.69 -15.75 -1.14
N ARG A 75 -2.10 -16.38 -0.11
CA ARG A 75 -0.95 -15.83 0.64
C ARG A 75 0.28 -15.70 -0.22
N GLU A 76 0.64 -16.74 -0.97
CA GLU A 76 1.84 -16.73 -1.82
C GLU A 76 1.74 -15.64 -2.89
N GLN A 77 0.59 -15.59 -3.60
CA GLN A 77 0.39 -14.55 -4.61
C GLN A 77 0.45 -13.15 -4.00
N LEU A 78 -0.14 -12.95 -2.83
CA LEU A 78 -0.14 -11.64 -2.17
C LEU A 78 1.26 -11.20 -1.76
N VAL A 79 2.07 -12.10 -1.21
CA VAL A 79 3.46 -11.78 -0.84
C VAL A 79 4.28 -11.46 -2.09
N ASN A 80 4.12 -12.21 -3.18
CA ASN A 80 4.79 -11.93 -4.45
C ASN A 80 4.44 -10.54 -4.99
N GLU A 81 3.16 -10.13 -4.94
CA GLU A 81 2.74 -8.79 -5.35
C GLU A 81 3.26 -7.70 -4.37
N GLY A 82 3.35 -7.99 -3.09
CA GLY A 82 3.97 -7.11 -2.09
C GLY A 82 5.45 -6.87 -2.37
N ILE A 83 6.20 -7.91 -2.69
CA ILE A 83 7.60 -7.80 -3.08
C ILE A 83 7.74 -7.03 -4.40
N ALA A 84 6.87 -7.29 -5.38
CA ALA A 84 6.85 -6.52 -6.63
C ALA A 84 6.57 -5.02 -6.39
N ALA A 85 5.74 -4.69 -5.41
CA ALA A 85 5.47 -3.31 -5.01
C ALA A 85 6.71 -2.66 -4.37
N ILE A 86 7.46 -3.38 -3.52
CA ILE A 86 8.76 -2.89 -2.98
C ILE A 86 9.75 -2.69 -4.12
N GLN A 87 9.93 -3.67 -5.00
CA GLN A 87 10.86 -3.62 -6.13
C GLN A 87 10.61 -2.44 -7.08
N SER A 88 9.38 -1.97 -7.16
CA SER A 88 8.97 -0.90 -8.07
C SER A 88 8.62 0.43 -7.37
N GLY A 89 8.78 0.49 -6.05
CA GLY A 89 8.44 1.68 -5.27
C GLY A 89 6.97 2.10 -5.39
N ALA A 90 6.04 1.15 -5.51
CA ALA A 90 4.63 1.39 -5.84
C ALA A 90 3.84 2.03 -4.68
N PHE A 91 4.38 3.12 -4.11
CA PHE A 91 3.84 3.81 -2.95
C PHE A 91 3.71 5.31 -3.23
N HIS A 92 2.51 5.87 -3.10
CA HIS A 92 2.24 7.27 -3.45
C HIS A 92 1.71 8.10 -2.28
N VAL A 93 1.36 7.44 -1.17
CA VAL A 93 0.91 8.13 0.06
C VAL A 93 2.05 8.08 1.05
N THR A 94 2.67 9.24 1.27
CA THR A 94 3.78 9.41 2.21
C THR A 94 3.63 10.73 2.93
N THR A 95 3.72 10.70 4.26
CA THR A 95 3.69 11.90 5.11
C THR A 95 4.93 11.91 5.99
N ALA A 96 5.73 12.97 5.90
CA ALA A 96 6.95 13.16 6.71
C ALA A 96 7.89 11.94 6.69
N GLY A 97 8.06 11.31 5.52
CA GLY A 97 8.93 10.14 5.34
C GLY A 97 8.32 8.81 5.73
N VAL A 98 7.11 8.79 6.30
CA VAL A 98 6.41 7.53 6.65
C VAL A 98 5.43 7.17 5.54
N THR A 99 5.53 5.95 5.04
CA THR A 99 4.85 5.48 3.83
C THR A 99 3.70 4.53 4.15
N TYR A 100 2.58 4.68 3.44
CA TYR A 100 1.55 3.65 3.32
C TYR A 100 1.89 2.68 2.19
N PHE A 101 2.02 1.41 2.52
CA PHE A 101 2.51 0.37 1.59
C PHE A 101 1.44 -0.23 0.67
N ASN A 102 0.29 0.43 0.50
CA ASN A 102 -0.80 -0.04 -0.38
C ASN A 102 -1.24 -1.49 -0.10
N THR A 103 -1.20 -1.92 1.14
CA THR A 103 -1.44 -3.32 1.54
C THR A 103 -2.87 -3.77 1.26
N THR A 104 -3.88 -2.92 1.51
CA THR A 104 -5.27 -3.19 1.13
C THR A 104 -5.47 -3.22 -0.39
N PRO A 105 -4.99 -2.24 -1.21
CA PRO A 105 -5.06 -2.32 -2.66
C PRO A 105 -4.42 -3.59 -3.25
N LEU A 106 -3.27 -4.05 -2.73
CA LEU A 106 -2.64 -5.31 -3.13
C LEU A 106 -3.53 -6.51 -2.79
N GLY A 107 -4.07 -6.54 -1.57
CA GLY A 107 -5.03 -7.57 -1.16
C GLY A 107 -6.23 -7.66 -2.11
N ARG A 108 -6.79 -6.52 -2.54
CA ARG A 108 -7.94 -6.50 -3.47
C ARG A 108 -7.58 -6.95 -4.88
N ALA A 109 -6.36 -6.64 -5.36
CA ALA A 109 -5.87 -7.13 -6.65
C ALA A 109 -5.82 -8.67 -6.68
N VAL A 110 -5.29 -9.27 -5.63
CA VAL A 110 -5.19 -10.73 -5.50
C VAL A 110 -6.56 -11.36 -5.25
N THR A 111 -7.33 -10.86 -4.31
CA THR A 111 -8.68 -11.37 -4.00
C THR A 111 -9.58 -11.32 -5.24
N GLY A 112 -9.66 -10.17 -5.91
CA GLY A 112 -10.56 -9.97 -7.05
C GLY A 112 -10.21 -10.86 -8.26
N THR A 113 -8.96 -11.25 -8.42
CA THR A 113 -8.54 -12.15 -9.51
C THR A 113 -8.67 -13.63 -9.13
N MET A 114 -8.19 -14.04 -7.97
CA MET A 114 -8.16 -15.46 -7.58
C MET A 114 -9.56 -15.99 -7.25
N LEU A 115 -10.42 -15.23 -6.60
CA LEU A 115 -11.78 -15.67 -6.32
C LEU A 115 -12.59 -15.82 -7.61
N VAL A 116 -12.45 -14.90 -8.56
CA VAL A 116 -13.12 -14.99 -9.87
C VAL A 116 -12.60 -16.17 -10.69
N ALA A 117 -11.30 -16.50 -10.59
CA ALA A 117 -10.76 -17.72 -11.19
C ALA A 117 -11.42 -18.98 -10.59
N ALA A 118 -11.57 -19.05 -9.25
CA ALA A 118 -12.25 -20.13 -8.57
C ALA A 118 -13.76 -20.23 -8.94
N MET A 119 -14.43 -19.10 -9.13
CA MET A 119 -15.82 -19.04 -9.59
C MET A 119 -16.00 -19.72 -10.95
N LYS A 120 -15.02 -19.58 -11.85
CA LYS A 120 -15.06 -20.21 -13.16
C LYS A 120 -15.08 -21.74 -13.08
N GLU A 121 -14.38 -22.34 -12.12
CA GLU A 121 -14.41 -23.79 -11.87
C GLU A 121 -15.78 -24.28 -11.42
N ASP A 122 -16.54 -23.43 -10.73
CA ASP A 122 -17.89 -23.73 -10.21
C ASP A 122 -19.02 -23.34 -11.18
N ASP A 123 -18.67 -22.87 -12.39
CA ASP A 123 -19.64 -22.36 -13.37
C ASP A 123 -20.54 -21.25 -12.79
N VAL A 124 -19.92 -20.28 -12.11
CA VAL A 124 -20.56 -19.10 -11.52
C VAL A 124 -20.19 -17.87 -12.34
N HIS A 125 -21.21 -17.18 -12.86
CA HIS A 125 -21.02 -16.09 -13.82
C HIS A 125 -21.52 -14.72 -13.33
N ILE A 126 -22.00 -14.63 -12.09
CA ILE A 126 -22.39 -13.38 -11.46
C ILE A 126 -21.45 -13.15 -10.28
N TRP A 127 -20.76 -12.01 -10.28
CA TRP A 127 -19.78 -11.62 -9.25
C TRP A 127 -20.34 -10.53 -8.35
N GLY A 128 -20.20 -10.71 -7.05
CA GLY A 128 -20.56 -9.76 -6.03
C GLY A 128 -19.60 -9.72 -4.84
N ASP A 129 -19.72 -8.67 -4.07
CA ASP A 129 -18.99 -8.44 -2.83
C ASP A 129 -19.77 -7.51 -1.90
N GLY A 130 -19.31 -7.38 -0.66
CA GLY A 130 -19.93 -6.53 0.36
C GLY A 130 -19.48 -5.06 0.34
N SER A 131 -18.85 -4.58 -0.72
CA SER A 131 -18.35 -3.20 -0.78
C SER A 131 -19.49 -2.19 -0.87
N THR A 132 -19.40 -1.14 -0.04
CA THR A 132 -20.35 -0.02 -0.09
C THR A 132 -20.05 0.90 -1.27
N TYR A 133 -21.09 1.60 -1.77
CA TYR A 133 -20.96 2.53 -2.90
C TYR A 133 -20.09 3.77 -2.62
N LYS A 134 -19.76 4.07 -1.35
CA LYS A 134 -18.86 5.16 -0.95
C LYS A 134 -17.40 4.73 -0.77
N GLY A 135 -17.14 3.41 -0.78
CA GLY A 135 -15.79 2.86 -0.59
C GLY A 135 -14.98 2.77 -1.87
N ASN A 136 -13.69 2.48 -1.72
CA ASN A 136 -12.79 2.23 -2.85
C ASN A 136 -12.98 0.83 -3.45
N ASP A 137 -13.35 -0.15 -2.63
CA ASP A 137 -13.30 -1.57 -2.97
C ASP A 137 -14.35 -1.95 -4.01
N ILE A 138 -15.47 -1.21 -4.07
CA ILE A 138 -16.51 -1.44 -5.07
C ILE A 138 -15.96 -1.34 -6.51
N GLU A 139 -15.05 -0.39 -6.76
CA GLU A 139 -14.41 -0.22 -8.05
C GLU A 139 -13.27 -1.22 -8.25
N ARG A 140 -12.46 -1.47 -7.22
CA ARG A 140 -11.35 -2.43 -7.26
C ARG A 140 -11.86 -3.83 -7.64
N PHE A 141 -12.85 -4.36 -6.93
CA PHE A 141 -13.43 -5.68 -7.22
C PHE A 141 -14.16 -5.74 -8.57
N TYR A 142 -14.88 -4.68 -8.93
CA TYR A 142 -15.49 -4.58 -10.26
C TYR A 142 -14.46 -4.73 -11.36
N ARG A 143 -13.37 -3.97 -11.27
CA ARG A 143 -12.31 -3.97 -12.28
C ARG A 143 -11.56 -5.29 -12.36
N TYR A 144 -11.06 -5.79 -11.24
CA TYR A 144 -10.29 -7.04 -11.20
C TYR A 144 -11.13 -8.24 -11.61
N GLY A 145 -12.39 -8.28 -11.21
CA GLY A 145 -13.32 -9.33 -11.64
C GLY A 145 -13.47 -9.37 -13.16
N LEU A 146 -13.70 -8.22 -13.79
CA LEU A 146 -13.88 -8.13 -15.24
C LEU A 146 -12.59 -8.34 -16.04
N LEU A 147 -11.43 -7.99 -15.48
CA LEU A 147 -10.15 -8.31 -16.10
C LEU A 147 -9.90 -9.82 -16.14
N THR A 148 -10.31 -10.55 -15.09
CA THR A 148 -10.17 -12.01 -15.01
C THR A 148 -11.21 -12.73 -15.86
N ASN A 149 -12.46 -12.26 -15.89
CA ASN A 149 -13.53 -12.81 -16.68
C ASN A 149 -14.44 -11.69 -17.26
N PRO A 150 -14.22 -11.28 -18.52
CA PRO A 150 -14.98 -10.18 -19.13
C PRO A 150 -16.45 -10.50 -19.42
N LYS A 151 -16.88 -11.75 -19.22
CA LYS A 151 -18.27 -12.21 -19.42
C LYS A 151 -19.10 -12.16 -18.14
N LEU A 152 -18.49 -11.79 -16.99
CA LEU A 152 -19.20 -11.68 -15.72
C LEU A 152 -20.34 -10.66 -15.80
N LYS A 153 -21.46 -11.02 -15.20
CA LYS A 153 -22.44 -10.05 -14.70
C LYS A 153 -22.05 -9.63 -13.29
N ILE A 154 -22.37 -8.44 -12.92
CA ILE A 154 -22.03 -7.87 -11.60
C ILE A 154 -23.32 -7.68 -10.83
N TYR A 155 -23.39 -8.23 -9.63
CA TYR A 155 -24.43 -7.95 -8.67
C TYR A 155 -23.81 -7.60 -7.32
N LYS A 156 -24.12 -6.42 -6.81
CA LYS A 156 -23.63 -5.97 -5.50
C LYS A 156 -24.83 -5.59 -4.64
N PRO A 157 -25.02 -6.22 -3.47
CA PRO A 157 -26.16 -5.91 -2.59
C PRO A 157 -26.26 -4.40 -2.29
N TRP A 158 -25.15 -3.71 -2.06
CA TRP A 158 -25.10 -2.27 -1.82
C TRP A 158 -25.42 -1.37 -3.03
N LEU A 159 -25.74 -1.93 -4.20
CA LEU A 159 -26.30 -1.25 -5.37
C LEU A 159 -27.75 -1.64 -5.64
N ASP A 160 -28.33 -2.57 -4.88
CA ASP A 160 -29.71 -3.00 -4.96
C ASP A 160 -30.55 -2.18 -3.96
N GLN A 161 -31.51 -1.40 -4.48
CA GLN A 161 -32.33 -0.53 -3.64
C GLN A 161 -33.15 -1.33 -2.63
N GLN A 162 -33.59 -2.53 -2.99
CA GLN A 162 -34.35 -3.37 -2.06
C GLN A 162 -33.50 -3.83 -0.88
N PHE A 163 -32.23 -4.20 -1.13
CA PHE A 163 -31.30 -4.54 -0.05
C PHE A 163 -31.06 -3.34 0.87
N ILE A 164 -30.87 -2.16 0.29
CA ILE A 164 -30.63 -0.92 1.05
C ILE A 164 -31.84 -0.57 1.91
N ASP A 165 -33.05 -0.67 1.36
CA ASP A 165 -34.30 -0.35 2.08
C ASP A 165 -34.53 -1.33 3.23
N GLU A 166 -34.22 -2.61 3.07
CA GLU A 166 -34.43 -3.64 4.08
C GLU A 166 -33.29 -3.74 5.09
N LEU A 167 -32.02 -3.59 4.64
CA LEU A 167 -30.80 -3.91 5.40
C LEU A 167 -29.71 -2.83 5.32
N GLY A 168 -30.05 -1.58 4.99
CA GLY A 168 -29.09 -0.51 4.71
C GLY A 168 -28.27 -0.01 5.90
N GLY A 169 -28.43 -0.57 7.09
CA GLY A 169 -27.69 -0.22 8.28
C GLY A 169 -27.24 -1.43 9.10
N ARG A 170 -26.23 -1.23 9.94
CA ARG A 170 -25.70 -2.30 10.81
C ARG A 170 -26.73 -2.81 11.82
N ALA A 171 -27.58 -1.93 12.32
CA ALA A 171 -28.64 -2.29 13.26
C ALA A 171 -29.68 -3.21 12.58
N GLU A 172 -30.09 -2.84 11.37
CA GLU A 172 -31.05 -3.60 10.56
C GLU A 172 -30.46 -4.97 10.19
N MET A 173 -29.21 -5.04 9.73
CA MET A 173 -28.53 -6.30 9.43
C MET A 173 -28.40 -7.18 10.66
N SER A 174 -28.03 -6.63 11.83
CA SER A 174 -27.92 -7.40 13.07
C SER A 174 -29.29 -7.94 13.52
N ALA A 175 -30.33 -7.12 13.45
CA ALA A 175 -31.70 -7.54 13.78
C ALA A 175 -32.19 -8.64 12.82
N PHE A 176 -31.89 -8.52 11.54
CA PHE A 176 -32.23 -9.52 10.53
C PHE A 176 -31.55 -10.86 10.81
N MET A 177 -30.23 -10.86 11.09
CA MET A 177 -29.50 -12.07 11.46
C MET A 177 -30.06 -12.72 12.72
N GLN A 178 -30.38 -11.93 13.75
CA GLN A 178 -30.98 -12.43 15.01
C GLN A 178 -32.36 -13.02 14.79
N ALA A 179 -33.21 -12.41 13.97
CA ALA A 179 -34.55 -12.91 13.64
C ALA A 179 -34.49 -14.30 12.97
N HIS A 180 -33.39 -14.64 12.31
CA HIS A 180 -33.14 -15.94 11.68
C HIS A 180 -32.36 -16.91 12.58
N GLY A 181 -32.23 -16.59 13.87
CA GLY A 181 -31.58 -17.47 14.86
C GLY A 181 -30.04 -17.43 14.86
N PHE A 182 -29.44 -16.52 14.12
CA PHE A 182 -28.00 -16.32 14.10
C PHE A 182 -27.61 -15.27 15.14
N ALA A 183 -26.97 -15.72 16.24
CA ALA A 183 -26.39 -14.82 17.21
C ALA A 183 -25.16 -14.12 16.59
N TYR A 184 -25.38 -13.06 15.84
CA TYR A 184 -24.31 -12.18 15.49
C TYR A 184 -23.92 -11.41 16.75
N ARG A 185 -22.85 -11.84 17.39
CA ARG A 185 -22.25 -11.06 18.48
C ARG A 185 -21.76 -9.77 17.85
N MET A 186 -22.51 -8.68 18.02
CA MET A 186 -21.92 -7.37 17.87
C MET A 186 -20.67 -7.40 18.75
N SER A 187 -19.48 -7.45 18.12
CA SER A 187 -18.28 -7.10 18.84
C SER A 187 -18.56 -5.74 19.46
N ALA A 188 -18.30 -5.59 20.76
CA ALA A 188 -18.45 -4.33 21.46
C ALA A 188 -18.02 -3.21 20.52
N GLU A 189 -18.79 -2.12 20.43
CA GLU A 189 -18.59 -1.06 19.43
C GLU A 189 -17.14 -0.66 19.37
N LYS A 190 -16.38 -1.31 18.49
CA LYS A 190 -15.01 -0.88 18.26
C LYS A 190 -15.07 0.53 17.71
N ALA A 191 -14.20 1.40 18.25
CA ALA A 191 -14.11 2.80 17.86
C ALA A 191 -13.69 2.99 16.38
N TYR A 192 -13.32 1.93 15.70
CA TYR A 192 -12.89 1.91 14.29
C TYR A 192 -13.12 0.53 13.64
N SER A 193 -13.00 0.47 12.30
CA SER A 193 -12.99 -0.76 11.52
C SER A 193 -11.56 -1.17 11.20
N THR A 194 -11.32 -2.48 11.08
CA THR A 194 -10.01 -3.05 10.70
C THR A 194 -10.18 -3.94 9.47
N ASP A 195 -9.24 -3.81 8.53
CA ASP A 195 -9.04 -4.68 7.36
C ASP A 195 -7.57 -5.09 7.32
N SER A 196 -7.29 -6.40 7.25
CA SER A 196 -5.94 -6.91 7.41
C SER A 196 -5.59 -8.00 6.39
N ASN A 197 -4.30 -8.16 6.15
CA ASN A 197 -3.71 -9.25 5.42
C ASN A 197 -2.23 -9.42 5.84
N ILE A 198 -1.54 -10.41 5.29
CA ILE A 198 -0.14 -10.71 5.63
C ILE A 198 0.83 -9.54 5.38
N LEU A 199 0.51 -8.57 4.52
CA LEU A 199 1.37 -7.42 4.23
C LEU A 199 1.12 -6.24 5.18
N GLY A 200 -0.08 -6.14 5.78
CA GLY A 200 -0.41 -5.04 6.66
C GLY A 200 -1.87 -4.98 7.08
N ALA A 201 -2.17 -4.05 7.98
CA ALA A 201 -3.51 -3.76 8.44
C ALA A 201 -3.87 -2.28 8.23
N THR A 202 -5.15 -2.04 8.01
CA THR A 202 -5.77 -0.72 7.87
C THR A 202 -6.81 -0.56 8.96
N HIS A 203 -6.72 0.51 9.74
CA HIS A 203 -7.71 0.92 10.73
C HIS A 203 -8.33 2.24 10.29
N GLU A 204 -9.64 2.28 10.11
CA GLU A 204 -10.34 3.45 9.58
C GLU A 204 -11.78 3.56 10.10
N ALA A 205 -12.45 4.62 9.69
CA ALA A 205 -13.86 4.90 9.98
C ALA A 205 -14.16 5.26 11.45
N LYS A 206 -15.40 5.63 11.73
CA LYS A 206 -15.95 6.02 13.05
C LYS A 206 -15.09 7.11 13.72
N ASP A 207 -14.52 6.84 14.90
CA ASP A 207 -13.76 7.83 15.67
C ASP A 207 -12.49 8.28 14.94
N LEU A 208 -11.90 7.43 14.08
CA LEU A 208 -10.73 7.77 13.29
C LEU A 208 -11.02 8.74 12.12
N GLU A 209 -12.28 8.96 11.76
CA GLU A 209 -12.66 9.99 10.77
C GLU A 209 -12.39 11.41 11.30
N PHE A 210 -12.33 11.59 12.62
CA PHE A 210 -12.07 12.89 13.26
C PHE A 210 -10.57 13.11 13.42
N LEU A 211 -10.02 14.19 12.84
CA LEU A 211 -8.58 14.47 12.86
C LEU A 211 -8.05 14.84 14.26
N ASN A 212 -8.91 15.21 15.21
CA ASN A 212 -8.57 15.43 16.62
C ASN A 212 -8.56 14.14 17.45
N THR A 213 -8.92 12.99 16.86
CA THR A 213 -8.77 11.68 17.50
C THR A 213 -7.35 11.18 17.27
N SER A 214 -6.62 10.89 18.36
CA SER A 214 -5.26 10.35 18.27
C SER A 214 -5.27 8.93 17.66
N MET A 215 -4.27 8.59 16.87
CA MET A 215 -4.03 7.19 16.43
C MET A 215 -3.82 6.23 17.61
N HIS A 216 -3.53 6.75 18.81
CA HIS A 216 -3.29 5.94 20.00
C HIS A 216 -4.53 5.17 20.51
N ILE A 217 -5.71 5.41 19.94
CA ILE A 217 -6.90 4.57 20.23
C ILE A 217 -6.84 3.20 19.49
N VAL A 218 -5.94 3.07 18.52
CA VAL A 218 -5.76 1.81 17.79
C VAL A 218 -4.98 0.82 18.64
N GLU A 219 -5.52 -0.38 18.79
CA GLU A 219 -4.79 -1.53 19.32
C GLU A 219 -4.17 -2.27 18.12
N PRO A 220 -2.83 -2.21 17.94
CA PRO A 220 -2.16 -2.85 16.82
C PRO A 220 -2.38 -4.35 16.80
N ILE A 221 -2.55 -4.93 15.60
CA ILE A 221 -2.73 -6.38 15.42
C ILE A 221 -1.52 -7.05 14.77
N MET A 222 -0.58 -6.26 14.22
CA MET A 222 0.66 -6.76 13.64
C MET A 222 1.90 -6.39 14.44
N GLY A 223 1.75 -5.55 15.44
CA GLY A 223 2.85 -5.08 16.25
C GLY A 223 2.43 -4.64 17.65
N VAL A 224 3.23 -3.77 18.24
CA VAL A 224 3.01 -3.23 19.59
C VAL A 224 2.61 -1.76 19.53
N PRO A 225 1.79 -1.27 20.48
CA PRO A 225 1.46 0.14 20.62
C PRO A 225 2.68 0.91 21.14
N PHE A 226 3.63 1.18 20.25
CA PHE A 226 4.95 1.70 20.57
C PHE A 226 4.94 3.05 21.33
N TRP A 227 3.83 3.80 21.30
CA TRP A 227 3.65 5.04 22.05
C TRP A 227 3.41 4.83 23.54
N ARG A 228 3.12 3.60 23.99
CA ARG A 228 2.87 3.28 25.39
C ARG A 228 4.19 3.25 26.15
N LYS A 229 4.31 4.06 27.20
CA LYS A 229 5.52 4.20 28.01
C LYS A 229 5.82 2.99 28.92
N ASP A 230 4.81 2.17 29.18
CA ASP A 230 4.91 0.95 30.01
C ASP A 230 5.47 -0.25 29.24
N LEU A 231 5.65 -0.13 27.93
CA LEU A 231 6.28 -1.16 27.10
C LEU A 231 7.79 -0.97 27.10
N ASP A 232 8.50 -2.05 27.39
CA ASP A 232 9.94 -2.13 27.20
C ASP A 232 10.23 -2.65 25.79
N ILE A 233 10.90 -1.85 24.97
CA ILE A 233 11.27 -2.17 23.60
C ILE A 233 12.77 -1.96 23.47
N GLU A 234 13.51 -3.05 23.65
CA GLU A 234 14.96 -3.06 23.54
C GLU A 234 15.40 -2.89 22.07
N PRO A 235 16.49 -2.14 21.81
CA PRO A 235 17.07 -2.08 20.47
C PRO A 235 17.48 -3.47 19.97
N GLU A 236 17.22 -3.72 18.68
CA GLU A 236 17.53 -5.00 18.03
C GLU A 236 18.30 -4.76 16.72
N VAL A 237 19.42 -5.49 16.55
CA VAL A 237 20.17 -5.49 15.31
C VAL A 237 19.60 -6.55 14.38
N VAL A 238 19.25 -6.15 13.17
CA VAL A 238 18.61 -7.00 12.16
C VAL A 238 19.37 -6.89 10.85
N THR A 239 19.62 -8.03 10.20
CA THR A 239 20.17 -8.06 8.83
C THR A 239 19.10 -8.48 7.83
N VAL A 240 19.04 -7.80 6.69
CA VAL A 240 18.16 -8.12 5.57
C VAL A 240 18.99 -8.29 4.31
N ARG A 241 18.93 -9.47 3.69
CA ARG A 241 19.66 -9.78 2.46
C ARG A 241 18.72 -9.88 1.27
N PHE A 242 19.12 -9.23 0.18
CA PHE A 242 18.48 -9.29 -1.13
C PHE A 242 19.35 -9.99 -2.16
N GLU A 243 18.73 -10.71 -3.08
CA GLU A 243 19.35 -11.23 -4.30
C GLU A 243 18.46 -10.85 -5.49
N GLN A 244 18.98 -10.06 -6.43
CA GLN A 244 18.25 -9.54 -7.58
C GLN A 244 16.91 -8.88 -7.23
N GLY A 245 16.90 -8.10 -6.13
CA GLY A 245 15.72 -7.39 -5.66
C GLY A 245 14.70 -8.24 -4.88
N VAL A 246 14.96 -9.53 -4.67
CA VAL A 246 14.12 -10.42 -3.87
C VAL A 246 14.74 -10.58 -2.48
N PRO A 247 14.00 -10.37 -1.39
CA PRO A 247 14.51 -10.64 -0.05
C PRO A 247 14.66 -12.15 0.13
N VAL A 248 15.85 -12.60 0.58
CA VAL A 248 16.18 -14.03 0.67
C VAL A 248 16.60 -14.48 2.05
N ALA A 249 17.03 -13.57 2.92
CA ALA A 249 17.41 -13.92 4.29
C ALA A 249 17.15 -12.79 5.28
N LEU A 250 16.86 -13.17 6.52
CA LEU A 250 16.75 -12.30 7.70
C LEU A 250 17.64 -12.87 8.80
N ASN A 251 18.48 -12.04 9.41
CA ASN A 251 19.39 -12.42 10.49
C ASN A 251 20.25 -13.65 10.13
N GLY A 252 20.73 -13.74 8.89
CA GLY A 252 21.50 -14.86 8.39
C GLY A 252 20.70 -16.13 8.07
N GLN A 253 19.44 -16.21 8.45
CA GLN A 253 18.55 -17.32 8.09
C GLN A 253 18.01 -17.11 6.67
N ARG A 254 18.27 -18.09 5.78
CA ARG A 254 17.74 -18.09 4.42
C ARG A 254 16.34 -18.71 4.37
N TYR A 255 15.47 -18.11 3.57
CA TYR A 255 14.10 -18.54 3.32
C TYR A 255 13.92 -18.93 1.85
N HIS A 256 13.29 -20.06 1.59
CA HIS A 256 12.84 -20.48 0.27
C HIS A 256 11.36 -20.18 0.05
N ASP A 257 10.62 -20.05 1.15
CA ASP A 257 9.22 -19.64 1.18
C ASP A 257 9.12 -18.15 1.55
N LEU A 258 8.64 -17.34 0.62
CA LEU A 258 8.49 -15.90 0.81
C LEU A 258 7.36 -15.55 1.79
N VAL A 259 6.37 -16.44 1.96
CA VAL A 259 5.33 -16.27 3.00
C VAL A 259 5.96 -16.39 4.38
N ALA A 260 6.82 -17.38 4.59
CA ALA A 260 7.55 -17.54 5.84
C ALA A 260 8.49 -16.36 6.11
N LEU A 261 9.18 -15.86 5.08
CA LEU A 261 10.02 -14.66 5.19
C LEU A 261 9.21 -13.43 5.60
N MET A 262 8.05 -13.19 4.96
CA MET A 262 7.19 -12.06 5.28
C MET A 262 6.64 -12.13 6.70
N LEU A 263 6.23 -13.31 7.16
CA LEU A 263 5.78 -13.53 8.54
C LEU A 263 6.89 -13.23 9.55
N GLU A 264 8.12 -13.65 9.27
CA GLU A 264 9.26 -13.32 10.14
C GLU A 264 9.60 -11.83 10.10
N ALA A 265 9.57 -11.19 8.92
CA ALA A 265 9.76 -9.75 8.80
C ALA A 265 8.69 -8.97 9.58
N ASN A 266 7.41 -9.42 9.54
CA ASN A 266 6.33 -8.87 10.35
C ASN A 266 6.60 -9.04 11.84
N ARG A 267 7.07 -10.22 12.27
CA ARG A 267 7.39 -10.51 13.67
C ARG A 267 8.53 -9.62 14.19
N ILE A 268 9.55 -9.42 13.38
CA ILE A 268 10.69 -8.54 13.71
C ILE A 268 10.22 -7.08 13.79
N GLY A 269 9.67 -6.52 12.74
CA GLY A 269 9.23 -5.12 12.73
C GLY A 269 8.11 -4.84 13.74
N GLY A 270 7.21 -5.81 13.93
CA GLY A 270 6.08 -5.69 14.86
C GLY A 270 6.50 -5.53 16.32
N ARG A 271 7.57 -6.21 16.78
CA ARG A 271 8.09 -6.05 18.16
C ARG A 271 8.50 -4.62 18.47
N HIS A 272 8.85 -3.84 17.45
CA HIS A 272 9.26 -2.44 17.58
C HIS A 272 8.13 -1.47 17.28
N GLY A 273 6.99 -1.93 16.74
CA GLY A 273 5.92 -1.07 16.22
C GLY A 273 6.33 -0.34 14.93
N LEU A 274 7.29 -0.92 14.18
CA LEU A 274 7.75 -0.39 12.89
C LEU A 274 6.63 -0.40 11.85
N GLY A 275 6.60 0.59 10.96
CA GLY A 275 5.67 0.62 9.83
C GLY A 275 4.25 1.07 10.19
N MET A 276 4.04 1.65 11.37
CA MET A 276 2.79 2.34 11.66
C MET A 276 2.79 3.76 11.08
N SER A 277 1.67 4.14 10.47
CA SER A 277 1.50 5.47 9.89
C SER A 277 0.06 5.98 10.01
N ASP A 278 -0.07 7.30 10.18
CA ASP A 278 -1.33 8.05 10.15
C ASP A 278 -1.35 8.88 8.86
N GLN A 279 -2.24 8.56 7.93
CA GLN A 279 -2.25 9.12 6.60
C GLN A 279 -3.59 9.75 6.25
N ILE A 280 -3.53 10.86 5.52
CA ILE A 280 -4.68 11.45 4.83
C ILE A 280 -4.50 11.20 3.34
N GLU A 281 -5.48 10.56 2.74
CA GLU A 281 -5.43 10.15 1.34
C GLU A 281 -6.69 10.58 0.57
N ASN A 282 -6.60 10.59 -0.76
CA ASN A 282 -7.77 10.76 -1.61
C ASN A 282 -8.34 9.38 -1.97
N ARG A 283 -9.61 9.14 -1.67
CA ARG A 283 -10.34 7.99 -2.20
C ARG A 283 -10.43 8.05 -3.73
N ILE A 284 -10.81 6.94 -4.36
CA ILE A 284 -11.03 6.88 -5.82
C ILE A 284 -12.10 7.91 -6.27
N ILE A 285 -13.08 8.16 -5.41
CA ILE A 285 -14.13 9.18 -5.62
C ILE A 285 -13.68 10.62 -5.29
N GLU A 286 -12.38 10.87 -5.16
CA GLU A 286 -11.73 12.17 -4.87
C GLU A 286 -12.04 12.75 -3.46
N ALA A 287 -12.80 12.08 -2.61
CA ALA A 287 -13.01 12.50 -1.23
C ALA A 287 -11.76 12.21 -0.36
N LYS A 288 -11.47 13.10 0.58
CA LYS A 288 -10.42 12.86 1.58
C LYS A 288 -10.89 11.83 2.61
N SER A 289 -9.96 10.95 3.01
CA SER A 289 -10.16 10.03 4.13
C SER A 289 -8.87 9.90 4.93
N ARG A 290 -9.01 9.42 6.16
CA ARG A 290 -7.89 9.12 7.05
C ARG A 290 -7.84 7.62 7.31
N GLY A 291 -6.63 7.06 7.32
CA GLY A 291 -6.36 5.69 7.72
C GLY A 291 -5.14 5.60 8.63
N ILE A 292 -5.19 4.71 9.60
CA ILE A 292 -4.04 4.30 10.40
C ILE A 292 -3.61 2.93 9.86
N TYR A 293 -2.35 2.81 9.52
CA TYR A 293 -1.82 1.64 8.83
C TYR A 293 -0.73 0.95 9.65
N GLU A 294 -0.70 -0.38 9.60
CA GLU A 294 0.39 -1.21 10.09
C GLU A 294 0.96 -2.00 8.91
N ALA A 295 2.28 -2.03 8.76
CA ALA A 295 2.95 -2.85 7.75
C ALA A 295 4.41 -3.14 8.16
N PRO A 296 4.64 -3.85 9.27
CA PRO A 296 5.97 -3.96 9.86
C PRO A 296 6.99 -4.67 8.97
N GLY A 297 6.61 -5.77 8.32
CA GLY A 297 7.49 -6.49 7.41
C GLY A 297 7.76 -5.72 6.13
N MET A 298 6.74 -5.09 5.54
CA MET A 298 6.92 -4.23 4.36
C MET A 298 7.86 -3.05 4.66
N ALA A 299 7.73 -2.42 5.83
CA ALA A 299 8.60 -1.33 6.24
C ALA A 299 10.06 -1.79 6.42
N LEU A 300 10.28 -2.90 7.11
CA LEU A 300 11.61 -3.48 7.32
C LEU A 300 12.31 -3.78 5.98
N LEU A 301 11.61 -4.48 5.09
CA LEU A 301 12.13 -4.84 3.77
C LEU A 301 12.35 -3.60 2.89
N HIS A 302 11.45 -2.62 2.93
CA HIS A 302 11.55 -1.40 2.15
C HIS A 302 12.74 -0.54 2.57
N ILE A 303 13.00 -0.36 3.87
CA ILE A 303 14.16 0.39 4.38
C ILE A 303 15.47 -0.21 3.84
N ALA A 304 15.62 -1.53 3.95
CA ALA A 304 16.83 -2.21 3.48
C ALA A 304 16.96 -2.16 1.94
N TYR A 305 15.84 -2.30 1.21
CA TYR A 305 15.79 -2.19 -0.24
C TYR A 305 16.21 -0.79 -0.72
N GLU A 306 15.63 0.27 -0.14
CA GLU A 306 15.95 1.67 -0.47
C GLU A 306 17.43 2.00 -0.18
N ARG A 307 18.01 1.42 0.87
CA ARG A 307 19.43 1.60 1.16
C ARG A 307 20.32 1.01 0.05
N LEU A 308 20.00 -0.19 -0.42
CA LEU A 308 20.74 -0.80 -1.54
C LEU A 308 20.47 -0.06 -2.86
N LEU A 309 19.23 0.34 -3.11
CA LEU A 309 18.85 1.13 -4.29
C LEU A 309 19.73 2.38 -4.41
N THR A 310 19.86 3.14 -3.33
CA THR A 310 20.62 4.40 -3.32
C THR A 310 22.12 4.18 -3.37
N GLY A 311 22.63 3.04 -2.89
CA GLY A 311 24.05 2.71 -2.96
C GLY A 311 24.50 2.16 -4.32
N ILE A 312 23.59 1.56 -5.07
CA ILE A 312 23.89 0.84 -6.32
C ILE A 312 23.63 1.70 -7.56
N HIS A 313 22.53 2.45 -7.59
CA HIS A 313 22.13 3.21 -8.77
C HIS A 313 22.58 4.68 -8.72
N ASN A 314 22.73 5.28 -9.90
CA ASN A 314 22.98 6.71 -10.05
C ASN A 314 21.71 7.55 -9.83
N GLU A 315 21.90 8.85 -9.61
CA GLU A 315 20.80 9.77 -9.25
C GLU A 315 19.71 9.81 -10.32
N ASP A 316 20.03 9.86 -11.61
CA ASP A 316 19.06 9.91 -12.69
C ASP A 316 18.15 8.66 -12.71
N THR A 317 18.72 7.49 -12.45
CA THR A 317 17.98 6.23 -12.33
C THR A 317 17.06 6.23 -11.10
N ILE A 318 17.56 6.71 -9.97
CA ILE A 318 16.80 6.80 -8.71
C ILE A 318 15.63 7.77 -8.87
N GLU A 319 15.84 8.95 -9.47
CA GLU A 319 14.80 9.93 -9.73
C GLU A 319 13.69 9.33 -10.60
N GLN A 320 14.06 8.71 -11.73
CA GLN A 320 13.08 8.09 -12.64
C GLN A 320 12.33 6.94 -11.95
N TYR A 321 13.01 6.12 -11.15
CA TYR A 321 12.40 5.06 -10.35
C TYR A 321 11.35 5.63 -9.39
N ARG A 322 11.67 6.70 -8.66
CA ARG A 322 10.75 7.34 -7.71
C ARG A 322 9.52 7.94 -8.40
N ILE A 323 9.70 8.65 -9.51
CA ILE A 323 8.59 9.20 -10.32
C ILE A 323 7.66 8.08 -10.79
N ASN A 324 8.24 7.02 -11.34
CA ASN A 324 7.49 5.86 -11.82
C ASN A 324 6.77 5.14 -10.68
N GLY A 325 7.42 5.00 -9.52
CA GLY A 325 6.87 4.36 -8.33
C GLY A 325 5.65 5.08 -7.78
N ILE A 326 5.71 6.41 -7.65
CA ILE A 326 4.56 7.24 -7.23
C ILE A 326 3.38 7.05 -8.19
N ARG A 327 3.64 7.08 -9.51
CA ARG A 327 2.60 6.86 -10.51
C ARG A 327 2.01 5.47 -10.42
N LEU A 328 2.84 4.45 -10.27
CA LEU A 328 2.43 3.06 -10.13
C LEU A 328 1.63 2.84 -8.85
N GLY A 329 2.06 3.43 -7.73
CA GLY A 329 1.33 3.38 -6.46
C GLY A 329 -0.07 3.94 -6.55
N ARG A 330 -0.25 5.04 -7.30
CA ARG A 330 -1.58 5.60 -7.55
C ARG A 330 -2.43 4.69 -8.44
N LEU A 331 -1.86 4.07 -9.48
CA LEU A 331 -2.56 3.08 -10.30
C LEU A 331 -3.01 1.87 -9.47
N LEU A 332 -2.13 1.34 -8.62
CA LEU A 332 -2.45 0.26 -7.69
C LEU A 332 -3.60 0.65 -6.76
N TYR A 333 -3.54 1.83 -6.15
CA TYR A 333 -4.58 2.34 -5.27
C TYR A 333 -5.95 2.40 -5.95
N GLN A 334 -5.98 2.77 -7.24
CA GLN A 334 -7.18 2.86 -8.08
C GLN A 334 -7.67 1.50 -8.62
N GLY A 335 -7.11 0.37 -8.21
CA GLY A 335 -7.50 -0.95 -8.74
C GLY A 335 -6.96 -1.24 -10.14
N ARG A 336 -5.86 -0.60 -10.54
CA ARG A 336 -5.31 -0.66 -11.90
C ARG A 336 -3.95 -1.37 -11.97
N TRP A 337 -3.67 -2.28 -11.02
CA TRP A 337 -2.39 -2.97 -10.90
C TRP A 337 -2.01 -3.80 -12.12
N PHE A 338 -3.02 -4.34 -12.84
CA PHE A 338 -2.83 -5.14 -14.05
C PHE A 338 -3.11 -4.37 -15.36
N ASP A 339 -3.25 -3.05 -15.29
CA ASP A 339 -3.35 -2.23 -16.50
C ASP A 339 -2.02 -2.22 -17.27
N PRO A 340 -2.04 -2.07 -18.60
CA PRO A 340 -0.83 -2.03 -19.43
C PRO A 340 0.19 -1.00 -18.92
N GLN A 341 -0.24 0.19 -18.48
CA GLN A 341 0.65 1.20 -17.92
C GLN A 341 1.30 0.72 -16.62
N ALA A 342 0.55 0.07 -15.72
CA ALA A 342 1.09 -0.44 -14.46
C ALA A 342 2.09 -1.58 -14.71
N ILE A 343 1.78 -2.49 -15.63
CA ILE A 343 2.68 -3.57 -16.04
C ILE A 343 3.97 -2.99 -16.62
N MET A 344 3.88 -2.01 -17.52
CA MET A 344 5.06 -1.35 -18.12
C MET A 344 5.96 -0.73 -17.04
N LEU A 345 5.40 0.02 -16.09
CA LEU A 345 6.17 0.67 -15.01
C LEU A 345 6.82 -0.37 -14.08
N ARG A 346 6.06 -1.39 -13.70
CA ARG A 346 6.52 -2.48 -12.83
C ARG A 346 7.64 -3.29 -13.51
N GLU A 347 7.43 -3.73 -14.73
CA GLU A 347 8.43 -4.48 -15.51
C GLU A 347 9.72 -3.67 -15.71
N SER A 348 9.60 -2.37 -15.98
CA SER A 348 10.75 -1.49 -16.10
C SER A 348 11.57 -1.46 -14.81
N ALA A 349 10.94 -1.25 -13.65
CA ALA A 349 11.61 -1.25 -12.36
C ALA A 349 12.20 -2.62 -11.99
N GLN A 350 11.44 -3.70 -12.17
CA GLN A 350 11.90 -5.04 -11.84
C GLN A 350 13.07 -5.49 -12.71
N ARG A 351 13.04 -5.17 -14.00
CA ARG A 351 14.05 -5.61 -14.96
C ARG A 351 15.35 -4.79 -14.88
N TRP A 352 15.23 -3.48 -14.75
CA TRP A 352 16.37 -2.56 -14.93
C TRP A 352 16.90 -1.97 -13.62
N VAL A 353 16.10 -2.03 -12.55
CA VAL A 353 16.50 -1.52 -11.23
C VAL A 353 16.69 -2.67 -10.25
N ALA A 354 15.64 -3.44 -9.99
CA ALA A 354 15.66 -4.45 -8.94
C ALA A 354 16.72 -5.57 -9.17
N ARG A 355 16.97 -5.97 -10.40
CA ARG A 355 17.95 -7.03 -10.69
C ARG A 355 19.39 -6.68 -10.28
N ALA A 356 19.73 -5.41 -10.20
CA ALA A 356 21.02 -4.99 -9.69
C ALA A 356 21.10 -5.01 -8.15
N ILE A 357 19.95 -5.05 -7.47
CA ILE A 357 19.87 -4.97 -6.01
C ILE A 357 20.17 -6.34 -5.41
N THR A 358 21.45 -6.58 -5.13
CA THR A 358 21.95 -7.76 -4.43
C THR A 358 22.91 -7.29 -3.34
N GLY A 359 22.64 -7.67 -2.10
CA GLY A 359 23.46 -7.23 -0.97
C GLY A 359 22.75 -7.46 0.36
N GLU A 360 23.39 -7.01 1.42
CA GLU A 360 22.91 -7.12 2.80
C GLU A 360 22.95 -5.77 3.50
N VAL A 361 21.91 -5.46 4.25
CA VAL A 361 21.82 -4.24 5.07
C VAL A 361 21.60 -4.64 6.51
N THR A 362 22.43 -4.09 7.40
CA THR A 362 22.28 -4.23 8.85
C THR A 362 21.65 -2.97 9.42
N LEU A 363 20.56 -3.16 10.16
CA LEU A 363 19.76 -2.13 10.80
C LEU A 363 19.76 -2.32 12.30
N GLU A 364 19.78 -1.25 13.07
CA GLU A 364 19.36 -1.26 14.47
C GLU A 364 17.95 -0.68 14.54
N LEU A 365 16.97 -1.50 14.94
CA LEU A 365 15.60 -1.09 15.15
C LEU A 365 15.40 -0.66 16.60
N ARG A 366 14.66 0.41 16.79
CA ARG A 366 14.25 0.94 18.10
C ARG A 366 12.73 1.08 18.15
N ARG A 367 12.23 1.98 18.92
CA ARG A 367 10.79 2.17 19.16
C ARG A 367 10.09 2.87 17.98
N GLY A 368 9.06 2.25 17.41
CA GLY A 368 8.30 2.79 16.28
C GLY A 368 9.10 2.82 14.98
N ASN A 369 9.07 3.93 14.28
CA ASN A 369 9.80 4.12 13.02
C ASN A 369 11.25 4.64 13.24
N ASP A 370 11.79 4.53 14.45
CA ASP A 370 13.16 4.91 14.73
C ASP A 370 14.13 3.76 14.46
N TYR A 371 15.09 3.99 13.56
CA TYR A 371 16.12 3.02 13.17
C TYR A 371 17.42 3.70 12.80
N THR A 372 18.51 2.92 12.77
CA THR A 372 19.81 3.33 12.25
C THR A 372 20.31 2.27 11.28
N ILE A 373 20.87 2.68 10.14
CA ILE A 373 21.60 1.79 9.25
C ILE A 373 23.01 1.66 9.81
N LEU A 374 23.42 0.45 10.19
CA LEU A 374 24.74 0.17 10.76
C LEU A 374 25.74 -0.26 9.71
N ASP A 375 25.29 -1.04 8.70
CA ASP A 375 26.18 -1.56 7.65
C ASP A 375 25.43 -1.75 6.33
N THR A 376 26.17 -1.72 5.23
CA THR A 376 25.64 -1.96 3.88
C THR A 376 26.71 -2.68 3.05
N GLN A 377 26.45 -3.91 2.63
CA GLN A 377 27.36 -4.73 1.88
C GLN A 377 26.77 -5.15 0.54
N SER A 378 27.47 -4.88 -0.56
CA SER A 378 27.09 -5.33 -1.90
C SER A 378 28.29 -5.20 -2.85
N ASP A 379 28.46 -6.18 -3.71
CA ASP A 379 29.46 -6.12 -4.80
C ASP A 379 29.03 -5.15 -5.92
N ASN A 380 27.77 -4.73 -5.91
CA ASN A 380 27.19 -3.83 -6.93
C ASN A 380 27.19 -2.35 -6.52
N LEU A 381 27.79 -2.00 -5.37
CA LEU A 381 27.81 -0.61 -4.91
C LEU A 381 28.55 0.28 -5.91
N SER A 382 27.92 1.40 -6.26
CA SER A 382 28.57 2.51 -6.98
C SER A 382 29.30 3.48 -6.05
N TYR A 383 29.25 3.22 -4.75
CA TYR A 383 29.91 4.00 -3.72
C TYR A 383 31.38 3.55 -3.56
N HIS A 384 32.27 4.47 -3.86
CA HIS A 384 33.74 4.24 -3.82
C HIS A 384 34.36 5.34 -2.95
N PRO A 385 34.62 5.09 -1.66
CA PRO A 385 35.14 6.11 -0.75
C PRO A 385 36.49 6.65 -1.20
N GLU A 386 37.34 5.83 -1.84
CA GLU A 386 38.65 6.17 -2.36
C GLU A 386 38.60 7.28 -3.42
N ARG A 387 37.52 7.46 -4.14
CA ARG A 387 37.35 8.51 -5.18
C ARG A 387 37.16 9.91 -4.62
N LEU A 388 36.73 10.03 -3.37
CA LEU A 388 36.38 11.32 -2.74
C LEU A 388 37.21 11.60 -1.48
N THR A 389 38.05 10.65 -1.04
CA THR A 389 38.89 10.88 0.13
C THR A 389 39.89 12.03 -0.14
N MET A 390 40.14 12.82 0.87
CA MET A 390 41.15 13.87 0.85
C MET A 390 42.52 13.35 1.30
N GLU A 391 42.61 12.06 1.63
CA GLU A 391 43.87 11.42 1.97
C GLU A 391 44.74 11.24 0.73
N LYS A 392 46.08 11.25 0.92
CA LYS A 392 47.06 11.18 -0.18
C LYS A 392 47.04 9.85 -0.96
N GLU A 393 46.45 8.79 -0.38
CA GLU A 393 46.32 7.46 -0.97
C GLU A 393 45.01 7.25 -1.73
N GLY A 394 44.31 8.33 -2.06
CA GLY A 394 43.03 8.28 -2.79
C GLY A 394 43.22 7.90 -4.28
N ASP A 395 42.10 7.61 -4.95
CA ASP A 395 42.04 7.37 -6.39
C ASP A 395 42.24 8.68 -7.16
N ASP A 396 43.27 8.72 -8.05
CA ASP A 396 43.62 9.85 -8.92
C ASP A 396 42.77 9.84 -10.22
N SER A 397 41.51 9.40 -10.17
CA SER A 397 40.61 9.34 -11.36
C SER A 397 40.38 10.70 -12.01
N PHE A 398 40.58 11.80 -11.29
CA PHE A 398 40.61 13.18 -11.83
C PHE A 398 41.53 14.09 -11.00
N THR A 399 41.99 15.15 -11.64
CA THR A 399 42.99 16.06 -11.08
C THR A 399 42.36 17.44 -10.78
N PRO A 400 43.00 18.31 -9.97
CA PRO A 400 42.56 19.70 -9.80
C PRO A 400 42.40 20.46 -11.12
N ARG A 401 43.23 20.13 -12.14
CA ARG A 401 43.13 20.75 -13.47
C ARG A 401 41.84 20.37 -14.19
N ASP A 402 41.39 19.13 -14.10
CA ASP A 402 40.12 18.65 -14.67
C ASP A 402 38.97 19.39 -14.01
N ARG A 403 39.04 19.53 -12.70
CA ARG A 403 38.01 20.29 -11.95
C ARG A 403 37.96 21.77 -12.30
N ILE A 404 39.12 22.41 -12.50
CA ILE A 404 39.18 23.80 -12.98
C ILE A 404 38.52 23.91 -14.35
N GLY A 405 38.80 23.00 -15.28
CA GLY A 405 38.17 22.99 -16.60
C GLY A 405 36.64 22.88 -16.51
N GLN A 406 36.16 21.95 -15.70
CA GLN A 406 34.70 21.77 -15.46
C GLN A 406 34.07 23.03 -14.88
N LEU A 407 34.66 23.65 -13.87
CA LEU A 407 34.16 24.89 -13.26
C LEU A 407 34.18 26.05 -14.26
N THR A 408 35.19 26.12 -15.13
CA THR A 408 35.26 27.12 -16.20
C THR A 408 34.09 26.97 -17.18
N MET A 409 33.74 25.73 -17.56
CA MET A 409 32.56 25.48 -18.43
C MET A 409 31.24 25.88 -17.78
N ARG A 410 31.13 25.81 -16.45
CA ARG A 410 29.94 26.28 -15.71
C ARG A 410 29.69 27.77 -15.82
N ASN A 411 30.70 28.57 -16.21
CA ASN A 411 30.51 30.00 -16.42
C ASN A 411 29.48 30.33 -17.51
N LEU A 412 29.28 29.44 -18.49
CA LEU A 412 28.27 29.62 -19.53
C LEU A 412 26.86 29.58 -18.92
N ASP A 413 26.55 28.56 -18.19
CA ASP A 413 25.27 28.39 -17.50
C ASP A 413 25.01 29.50 -16.46
N ILE A 414 26.05 29.89 -15.71
CA ILE A 414 26.00 30.99 -14.75
C ILE A 414 25.73 32.32 -15.46
N ALA A 415 26.34 32.57 -16.61
CA ALA A 415 26.10 33.79 -17.38
C ALA A 415 24.64 33.85 -17.86
N ASP A 416 24.14 32.77 -18.45
CA ASP A 416 22.74 32.67 -18.90
C ASP A 416 21.74 32.88 -17.75
N THR A 417 22.02 32.30 -16.58
CA THR A 417 21.22 32.47 -15.37
C THR A 417 21.22 33.94 -14.91
N ARG A 418 22.39 34.61 -14.89
CA ARG A 418 22.50 36.02 -14.50
C ARG A 418 21.71 36.91 -15.44
N ASP A 419 21.77 36.68 -16.73
CA ASP A 419 21.02 37.49 -17.73
C ASP A 419 19.51 37.36 -17.53
N LYS A 420 19.03 36.16 -17.21
CA LYS A 420 17.61 35.95 -16.87
C LYS A 420 17.21 36.67 -15.58
N LEU A 421 18.04 36.54 -14.51
CA LEU A 421 17.80 37.23 -13.25
C LEU A 421 17.79 38.75 -13.43
N PHE A 422 18.66 39.29 -14.26
CA PHE A 422 18.65 40.72 -14.62
C PHE A 422 17.34 41.12 -15.33
N THR A 423 16.89 40.33 -16.29
CA THR A 423 15.59 40.53 -16.97
C THR A 423 14.43 40.53 -15.96
N TYR A 424 14.39 39.62 -15.00
CA TYR A 424 13.35 39.58 -13.96
C TYR A 424 13.43 40.78 -13.01
N THR A 425 14.63 41.27 -12.72
CA THR A 425 14.81 42.51 -11.95
C THR A 425 14.27 43.71 -12.70
N GLN A 426 14.53 43.82 -14.01
CA GLN A 426 13.99 44.88 -14.85
C GLN A 426 12.46 44.83 -14.98
N ALA A 427 11.90 43.64 -15.00
CA ALA A 427 10.45 43.42 -14.98
C ALA A 427 9.80 43.66 -13.60
N GLY A 428 10.57 44.01 -12.59
CA GLY A 428 10.06 44.27 -11.24
C GLY A 428 9.66 43.02 -10.43
N LEU A 429 9.99 41.83 -10.93
CA LEU A 429 9.71 40.57 -10.23
C LEU A 429 10.75 40.24 -9.13
N LEU A 430 11.97 40.77 -9.30
CA LEU A 430 13.06 40.59 -8.33
C LEU A 430 13.57 41.97 -7.86
N THR A 431 14.00 42.07 -6.62
CA THR A 431 14.73 43.25 -6.13
C THR A 431 16.19 42.88 -5.98
N ALA A 432 17.09 43.56 -6.70
CA ALA A 432 18.53 43.49 -6.48
C ALA A 432 18.89 44.38 -5.30
N THR A 433 19.49 43.83 -4.25
CA THR A 433 20.06 44.66 -3.17
C THR A 433 21.38 45.27 -3.59
N HIS A 434 21.64 46.52 -3.17
CA HIS A 434 22.81 47.32 -3.59
C HIS A 434 24.16 46.71 -3.13
N ASP A 435 24.13 45.84 -2.16
CA ASP A 435 25.29 45.14 -1.62
C ASP A 435 25.57 43.78 -2.31
N GLY A 436 24.77 43.43 -3.34
CA GLY A 436 24.94 42.21 -4.15
C GLY A 436 24.69 40.88 -3.40
N GLN A 437 24.15 40.92 -2.18
CA GLN A 437 24.10 39.72 -1.39
C GLN A 437 22.93 38.79 -1.72
N PHE A 438 21.74 39.28 -2.11
CA PHE A 438 20.63 38.38 -2.46
C PHE A 438 19.59 39.03 -3.37
N LEU A 439 19.15 38.28 -4.38
CA LEU A 439 17.94 38.56 -5.14
C LEU A 439 16.73 38.07 -4.34
N ARG A 440 15.79 38.96 -4.02
CA ARG A 440 14.53 38.62 -3.35
C ARG A 440 13.36 38.80 -4.27
N LEU A 441 12.39 37.88 -4.22
CA LEU A 441 11.09 38.09 -4.84
C LEU A 441 10.40 39.26 -4.10
N LYS A 442 9.85 40.24 -4.85
CA LYS A 442 8.94 41.24 -4.26
C LYS A 442 7.71 40.51 -3.73
N SER A 443 7.38 40.70 -2.45
CA SER A 443 6.07 40.31 -1.96
C SER A 443 5.02 41.29 -2.49
N GLU A 444 3.83 40.81 -2.85
CA GLU A 444 2.71 41.65 -3.32
C GLU A 444 2.28 42.73 -2.30
N SER A 445 2.71 42.60 -1.02
CA SER A 445 2.43 43.56 0.04
C SER A 445 3.34 44.79 0.04
N GLU A 446 4.43 44.82 -0.71
CA GLU A 446 5.34 45.99 -0.80
C GLU A 446 4.97 46.98 -1.89
N GLY A 447 3.94 46.70 -2.69
CA GLY A 447 3.43 47.55 -3.76
C GLY A 447 2.22 48.43 -3.42
N ALA A 448 1.74 48.41 -2.17
CA ALA A 448 0.49 49.07 -1.76
C ALA A 448 0.65 50.26 -0.79
N THR A 449 1.85 50.83 -0.68
CA THR A 449 2.01 52.12 0.04
C THR A 449 2.89 53.03 -0.78
N ASP A 450 2.25 53.80 -1.63
CA ASP A 450 2.54 55.17 -2.02
C ASP A 450 1.57 55.63 -3.11
N ASP A 451 0.41 56.17 -2.68
CA ASP A 451 -0.30 57.29 -3.29
C ASP A 451 -1.18 57.95 -2.22
#